data_e47f3218fb4c138bf14a2d8d76733ce6
#
_entry.id   e47f3218fb4c138bf14a2d8d76733ce6
#
_cell.length_a   1.000
_cell.length_b   1.000
_cell.length_c   1.000
_cell.angle_alpha   90.00
_cell.angle_beta   90.00
_cell.angle_gamma   90.00
#
_symmetry.space_group_name_H-M   'P 1'
#
loop_
_entity.id
_entity.type
_entity.pdbx_description
1 polymer ?
#
loop_
_entity_poly.entity_id
_entity_poly.type
_entity_poly.pdbx_seq_one_letter_code
_entity_poly.pdbx_strand_id
1 'polypeptide(L)'
;MKFTTFKKVKGENRLTLKHVTPDAIISGMKDNTQDNTVKEYREIFLALDKPENWRKYDSLLRVCPVSEYYRTKNGNMMWKSYNGVSVIEIRGTNNALEIEKAKRQAAMMPQVFAAFAGADGYSVIALTIASLPDSLLPKTESDCLLFATKAYALSVHSIQPALDFPISIKAPALDSSFLQSYDPAPYYNPDVLPFVFEQPEEIDIQRLCATKTNRSPLYDMKPGYESYATFTKVFNAAFSRALNFGTPLDNNDSDAIIV
;
A
#
# COMPACT_ATOMS: atom_id res chain seq x y z
N MET A 1 15.90 7.22 5.05
CA MET A 1 14.49 7.16 4.62
C MET A 1 13.61 7.75 5.72
N LYS A 2 12.65 8.59 5.35
CA LYS A 2 11.65 9.15 6.28
C LYS A 2 10.25 8.96 5.68
N PHE A 3 9.30 8.61 6.52
CA PHE A 3 7.89 8.52 6.14
C PHE A 3 7.19 9.84 6.44
N THR A 4 6.26 10.23 5.58
CA THR A 4 5.41 11.39 5.83
C THR A 4 4.14 10.94 6.56
N THR A 5 3.81 11.60 7.64
CA THR A 5 2.57 11.33 8.38
C THR A 5 1.62 12.51 8.29
N PHE A 6 0.34 12.19 8.17
CA PHE A 6 -0.75 13.15 8.08
C PHE A 6 -1.76 12.88 9.18
N LYS A 7 -2.11 13.92 9.92
CA LYS A 7 -3.17 13.85 10.92
C LYS A 7 -4.11 15.04 10.76
N LYS A 8 -5.41 14.78 10.71
CA LYS A 8 -6.41 15.85 10.68
C LYS A 8 -6.43 16.56 12.05
N VAL A 9 -6.39 17.88 12.01
CA VAL A 9 -6.54 18.68 13.24
C VAL A 9 -8.01 18.69 13.63
N LYS A 10 -8.30 18.33 14.88
CA LYS A 10 -9.66 18.28 15.40
C LYS A 10 -10.31 19.67 15.30
N GLY A 11 -11.44 19.74 14.62
CA GLY A 11 -12.19 21.00 14.44
C GLY A 11 -11.70 21.88 13.28
N GLU A 12 -10.65 21.50 12.57
CA GLU A 12 -10.12 22.26 11.44
C GLU A 12 -10.13 21.41 10.16
N ASN A 13 -10.19 22.09 9.03
CA ASN A 13 -10.02 21.44 7.70
C ASN A 13 -8.54 21.39 7.31
N ARG A 14 -7.65 21.20 8.30
CA ARG A 14 -6.20 21.25 8.17
C ARG A 14 -5.59 19.91 8.56
N LEU A 15 -4.62 19.46 7.76
CA LEU A 15 -3.77 18.31 8.07
C LEU A 15 -2.46 18.80 8.68
N THR A 16 -2.01 18.20 9.78
CA THR A 16 -0.62 18.32 10.21
C THR A 16 0.24 17.34 9.43
N LEU A 17 1.44 17.77 9.07
CA LEU A 17 2.43 16.96 8.38
C LEU A 17 3.67 16.83 9.28
N LYS A 18 4.16 15.58 9.47
CA LYS A 18 5.42 15.31 10.19
C LYS A 18 6.21 14.25 9.43
N HIS A 19 7.52 14.28 9.57
CA HIS A 19 8.41 13.24 9.09
C HIS A 19 8.85 12.37 10.25
N VAL A 20 8.77 11.07 10.08
CA VAL A 20 9.12 10.07 11.09
C VAL A 20 9.98 8.97 10.46
N THR A 21 10.78 8.30 11.25
CA THR A 21 11.52 7.12 10.79
C THR A 21 10.62 5.89 10.76
N PRO A 22 10.94 4.86 9.94
CA PRO A 22 10.24 3.58 9.99
C PRO A 22 10.19 2.99 11.39
N ASP A 23 11.33 3.01 12.13
CA ASP A 23 11.43 2.52 13.51
C ASP A 23 10.42 3.17 14.45
N ALA A 24 10.24 4.50 14.33
CA ALA A 24 9.28 5.23 15.16
C ALA A 24 7.84 4.82 14.87
N ILE A 25 7.49 4.51 13.61
CA ILE A 25 6.18 3.99 13.24
C ILE A 25 5.97 2.60 13.80
N ILE A 26 6.95 1.70 13.63
CA ILE A 26 6.88 0.33 14.12
C ILE A 26 6.81 0.28 15.65
N SER A 27 7.64 1.06 16.35
CA SER A 27 7.53 1.19 17.83
C SER A 27 6.17 1.72 18.26
N GLY A 28 5.66 2.76 17.58
CA GLY A 28 4.35 3.30 17.88
C GLY A 28 3.20 2.30 17.68
N MET A 29 3.35 1.33 16.76
CA MET A 29 2.39 0.22 16.60
C MET A 29 2.48 -0.77 17.75
N LYS A 30 3.70 -1.16 18.17
CA LYS A 30 3.92 -2.07 19.31
C LYS A 30 3.42 -1.47 20.62
N ASP A 31 3.73 -0.21 20.84
CA ASP A 31 3.41 0.51 22.07
C ASP A 31 1.97 1.02 22.11
N ASN A 32 1.20 0.74 21.05
CA ASN A 32 -0.20 1.15 20.92
C ASN A 32 -0.44 2.65 21.14
N THR A 33 0.44 3.48 20.57
CA THR A 33 0.37 4.95 20.75
C THR A 33 -0.92 5.60 20.22
N GLN A 34 -1.74 4.84 19.47
CA GLN A 34 -3.05 5.26 18.95
C GLN A 34 -4.21 4.44 19.53
N ASP A 35 -4.02 3.84 20.71
CA ASP A 35 -4.87 2.82 21.35
C ASP A 35 -6.36 3.04 21.14
N ASN A 36 -6.91 4.07 21.78
CA ASN A 36 -8.34 4.32 21.73
C ASN A 36 -8.85 4.53 20.30
N THR A 37 -8.07 5.22 19.46
CA THR A 37 -8.48 5.55 18.10
C THR A 37 -8.52 4.29 17.21
N VAL A 38 -7.52 3.40 17.33
CA VAL A 38 -7.48 2.14 16.58
C VAL A 38 -8.58 1.20 17.05
N LYS A 39 -8.79 1.08 18.36
CA LYS A 39 -9.86 0.27 18.94
C LYS A 39 -11.23 0.74 18.46
N GLU A 40 -11.53 2.03 18.60
CA GLU A 40 -12.78 2.61 18.11
C GLU A 40 -12.97 2.40 16.61
N TYR A 41 -11.90 2.49 15.81
CA TYR A 41 -11.98 2.22 14.39
C TYR A 41 -12.33 0.76 14.09
N ARG A 42 -11.71 -0.20 14.78
CA ARG A 42 -12.02 -1.63 14.63
C ARG A 42 -13.46 -1.97 15.00
N GLU A 43 -13.98 -1.35 16.07
CA GLU A 43 -15.37 -1.55 16.50
C GLU A 43 -16.39 -1.07 15.45
N ILE A 44 -16.06 -0.01 14.72
CA ILE A 44 -16.96 0.55 13.70
C ILE A 44 -16.65 0.07 12.27
N PHE A 45 -15.55 -0.66 12.06
CA PHE A 45 -15.10 -1.03 10.71
C PHE A 45 -16.18 -1.80 9.93
N LEU A 46 -16.88 -2.72 10.60
CA LEU A 46 -17.97 -3.48 9.99
C LEU A 46 -19.25 -2.65 9.75
N ALA A 47 -19.30 -1.42 10.25
CA ALA A 47 -20.42 -0.48 10.12
C ALA A 47 -19.99 0.82 9.41
N LEU A 48 -18.93 0.78 8.61
CA LEU A 48 -18.42 1.94 7.86
C LEU A 48 -19.31 2.37 6.69
N ASP A 49 -20.33 1.59 6.35
CA ASP A 49 -21.41 1.97 5.43
C ASP A 49 -22.21 3.20 5.92
N LYS A 50 -22.11 3.51 7.22
CA LYS A 50 -22.78 4.67 7.81
C LYS A 50 -21.92 5.93 7.73
N PRO A 51 -22.39 7.01 7.07
CA PRO A 51 -21.61 8.24 6.88
C PRO A 51 -21.10 8.90 8.17
N GLU A 52 -21.82 8.74 9.29
CA GLU A 52 -21.41 9.26 10.60
C GLU A 52 -20.09 8.65 11.11
N ASN A 53 -19.77 7.42 10.68
CA ASN A 53 -18.57 6.70 11.10
C ASN A 53 -17.29 7.18 10.39
N TRP A 54 -17.39 7.84 9.25
CA TRP A 54 -16.23 8.34 8.50
C TRP A 54 -15.40 9.37 9.26
N ARG A 55 -16.02 10.11 10.19
CA ARG A 55 -15.30 11.07 11.05
C ARG A 55 -14.28 10.39 11.97
N LYS A 56 -14.55 9.16 12.40
CA LYS A 56 -13.63 8.38 13.23
C LYS A 56 -12.44 7.87 12.41
N TYR A 57 -12.69 7.47 11.17
CA TYR A 57 -11.64 7.12 10.22
C TYR A 57 -10.64 8.26 10.01
N ASP A 58 -11.12 9.49 9.87
CA ASP A 58 -10.29 10.68 9.69
C ASP A 58 -9.40 11.03 10.91
N SER A 59 -9.67 10.43 12.07
CA SER A 59 -8.89 10.68 13.30
C SER A 59 -7.61 9.84 13.39
N LEU A 60 -7.51 8.76 12.61
CA LEU A 60 -6.32 7.91 12.55
C LEU A 60 -5.14 8.63 11.88
N LEU A 61 -3.94 8.34 12.38
CA LEU A 61 -2.72 8.81 11.75
C LEU A 61 -2.52 8.09 10.42
N ARG A 62 -2.47 8.84 9.34
CA ARG A 62 -2.14 8.31 8.01
C ARG A 62 -0.64 8.38 7.81
N VAL A 63 -0.04 7.28 7.34
CA VAL A 63 1.39 7.15 7.09
C VAL A 63 1.61 6.90 5.61
N CYS A 64 2.33 7.79 4.94
CA CYS A 64 2.82 7.63 3.58
C CYS A 64 4.30 7.21 3.61
N PRO A 65 4.62 5.92 3.38
CA PRO A 65 5.98 5.44 3.32
C PRO A 65 6.62 5.66 1.94
N VAL A 66 5.80 5.85 0.91
CA VAL A 66 6.21 5.90 -0.51
C VAL A 66 7.01 7.15 -0.83
N SER A 67 6.60 8.29 -0.29
CA SER A 67 7.26 9.57 -0.57
C SER A 67 7.33 10.49 0.64
N GLU A 68 8.30 11.41 0.58
CA GLU A 68 8.34 12.56 1.46
C GLU A 68 7.59 13.73 0.81
N TYR A 69 6.77 14.41 1.62
CA TYR A 69 6.05 15.62 1.27
C TYR A 69 6.47 16.77 2.18
N TYR A 70 6.33 17.99 1.72
CA TYR A 70 6.51 19.19 2.55
C TYR A 70 5.35 20.15 2.34
N ARG A 71 5.20 21.07 3.28
CA ARG A 71 4.20 22.13 3.18
C ARG A 71 4.88 23.44 2.80
N THR A 72 4.37 24.08 1.76
CA THR A 72 4.82 25.41 1.35
C THR A 72 4.36 26.48 2.34
N LYS A 73 4.93 27.69 2.24
CA LYS A 73 4.48 28.86 3.04
C LYS A 73 2.99 29.16 2.82
N ASN A 74 2.47 28.88 1.64
CA ASN A 74 1.05 29.08 1.29
C ASN A 74 0.13 27.93 1.78
N GLY A 75 0.68 26.95 2.48
CA GLY A 75 -0.08 25.83 3.03
C GLY A 75 -0.28 24.66 2.08
N ASN A 76 0.13 24.74 0.81
CA ASN A 76 0.01 23.66 -0.16
C ASN A 76 0.97 22.51 0.16
N MET A 77 0.51 21.27 -0.03
CA MET A 77 1.36 20.10 0.02
C MET A 77 2.08 19.90 -1.31
N MET A 78 3.37 19.68 -1.24
CA MET A 78 4.23 19.44 -2.40
C MET A 78 5.03 18.15 -2.18
N TRP A 79 5.18 17.39 -3.24
CA TRP A 79 6.06 16.23 -3.28
C TRP A 79 7.54 16.68 -3.12
N LYS A 80 8.35 15.90 -2.44
CA LYS A 80 9.77 16.19 -2.20
C LYS A 80 10.69 15.14 -2.78
N SER A 81 10.44 13.88 -2.44
CA SER A 81 11.30 12.75 -2.84
C SER A 81 10.56 11.42 -2.71
N TYR A 82 11.00 10.44 -3.47
CA TYR A 82 10.54 9.06 -3.44
C TYR A 82 11.43 8.21 -2.53
N ASN A 83 10.85 7.22 -1.84
CA ASN A 83 11.55 6.37 -0.88
C ASN A 83 11.84 4.95 -1.41
N GLY A 84 11.40 4.59 -2.61
CA GLY A 84 11.53 3.23 -3.13
C GLY A 84 10.59 2.21 -2.50
N VAL A 85 9.58 2.64 -1.75
CA VAL A 85 8.69 1.77 -0.99
C VAL A 85 7.39 1.52 -1.74
N SER A 86 6.91 0.26 -1.71
CA SER A 86 5.55 -0.09 -2.14
C SER A 86 4.72 -0.55 -0.94
N VAL A 87 3.44 -0.19 -0.93
CA VAL A 87 2.46 -0.58 0.09
C VAL A 87 1.57 -1.66 -0.49
N ILE A 88 1.66 -2.87 0.06
CA ILE A 88 0.87 -4.03 -0.34
C ILE A 88 -0.15 -4.31 0.75
N GLU A 89 -1.43 -4.35 0.38
CA GLU A 89 -2.51 -4.68 1.30
C GLU A 89 -2.99 -6.11 1.01
N ILE A 90 -2.86 -6.98 2.01
CA ILE A 90 -3.33 -8.36 1.99
C ILE A 90 -4.65 -8.40 2.73
N ARG A 91 -5.70 -8.93 2.09
CA ARG A 91 -7.05 -8.98 2.64
C ARG A 91 -7.54 -10.41 2.83
N GLY A 92 -8.70 -10.52 3.44
CA GLY A 92 -9.37 -11.82 3.59
C GLY A 92 -8.98 -12.58 4.85
N THR A 93 -8.23 -11.96 5.75
CA THR A 93 -8.04 -12.49 7.10
C THR A 93 -9.29 -12.19 7.95
N ASN A 94 -9.71 -13.15 8.77
CA ASN A 94 -10.94 -13.04 9.58
C ASN A 94 -10.66 -13.09 11.09
N ASN A 95 -9.45 -13.44 11.47
CA ASN A 95 -9.05 -13.58 12.87
C ASN A 95 -7.54 -13.35 13.05
N ALA A 96 -7.11 -13.26 14.29
CA ALA A 96 -5.72 -12.99 14.63
C ALA A 96 -4.73 -14.06 14.13
N LEU A 97 -5.13 -15.34 14.09
CA LEU A 97 -4.25 -16.42 13.61
C LEU A 97 -3.99 -16.31 12.11
N GLU A 98 -5.00 -15.93 11.34
CA GLU A 98 -4.87 -15.69 9.91
C GLU A 98 -4.03 -14.45 9.62
N ILE A 99 -4.16 -13.38 10.42
CA ILE A 99 -3.29 -12.20 10.35
C ILE A 99 -1.83 -12.60 10.59
N GLU A 100 -1.54 -13.36 11.65
CA GLU A 100 -0.19 -13.83 11.95
C GLU A 100 0.36 -14.74 10.84
N LYS A 101 -0.50 -15.57 10.25
CA LYS A 101 -0.14 -16.42 9.10
C LYS A 101 0.24 -15.56 7.90
N ALA A 102 -0.60 -14.60 7.53
CA ALA A 102 -0.36 -13.71 6.40
C ALA A 102 0.92 -12.87 6.58
N LYS A 103 1.17 -12.34 7.80
CA LYS A 103 2.41 -11.63 8.13
C LYS A 103 3.65 -12.52 7.92
N ARG A 104 3.62 -13.75 8.44
CA ARG A 104 4.73 -14.70 8.28
C ARG A 104 4.96 -15.05 6.81
N GLN A 105 3.91 -15.29 6.05
CA GLN A 105 4.02 -15.58 4.63
C GLN A 105 4.61 -14.39 3.85
N ALA A 106 4.17 -13.18 4.11
CA ALA A 106 4.74 -11.98 3.50
C ALA A 106 6.22 -11.80 3.88
N ALA A 107 6.57 -12.05 5.15
CA ALA A 107 7.94 -11.92 5.68
C ALA A 107 8.93 -12.96 5.11
N MET A 108 8.45 -14.03 4.43
CA MET A 108 9.32 -14.97 3.73
C MET A 108 10.02 -14.34 2.53
N MET A 109 9.49 -13.23 2.01
CA MET A 109 10.11 -12.51 0.89
C MET A 109 11.22 -11.59 1.40
N PRO A 110 12.46 -11.73 0.91
CA PRO A 110 13.61 -10.94 1.36
C PRO A 110 13.44 -9.42 1.17
N GLN A 111 12.56 -9.01 0.26
CA GLN A 111 12.30 -7.62 -0.07
C GLN A 111 11.21 -6.97 0.80
N VAL A 112 10.56 -7.75 1.67
CA VAL A 112 9.59 -7.22 2.63
C VAL A 112 10.33 -6.75 3.87
N PHE A 113 10.34 -5.44 4.11
CA PHE A 113 11.00 -4.88 5.29
C PHE A 113 10.07 -4.71 6.50
N ALA A 114 8.75 -4.66 6.26
CA ALA A 114 7.77 -4.66 7.35
C ALA A 114 6.48 -5.35 6.93
N ALA A 115 5.86 -6.08 7.87
CA ALA A 115 4.51 -6.61 7.72
C ALA A 115 3.78 -6.53 9.07
N PHE A 116 2.57 -5.98 9.08
CA PHE A 116 1.80 -5.73 10.30
C PHE A 116 0.31 -5.76 10.04
N ALA A 117 -0.46 -5.98 11.10
CA ALA A 117 -1.91 -5.95 11.05
C ALA A 117 -2.42 -4.57 10.60
N GLY A 118 -3.38 -4.52 9.70
CA GLY A 118 -4.05 -3.29 9.30
C GLY A 118 -4.86 -2.65 10.44
N ALA A 119 -5.16 -1.36 10.30
CA ALA A 119 -5.94 -0.64 11.28
C ALA A 119 -7.35 -1.21 11.45
N ASP A 120 -7.89 -1.82 10.40
CA ASP A 120 -9.19 -2.49 10.39
C ASP A 120 -9.24 -3.79 11.22
N GLY A 121 -8.08 -4.41 11.49
CA GLY A 121 -7.99 -5.70 12.17
C GLY A 121 -8.34 -6.91 11.29
N TYR A 122 -8.55 -6.72 9.98
CA TYR A 122 -8.92 -7.74 9.01
C TYR A 122 -8.02 -7.74 7.76
N SER A 123 -6.95 -7.00 7.79
CA SER A 123 -5.96 -6.92 6.72
C SER A 123 -4.54 -6.98 7.28
N VAL A 124 -3.59 -7.25 6.39
CA VAL A 124 -2.16 -7.12 6.67
C VAL A 124 -1.57 -6.14 5.67
N ILE A 125 -0.77 -5.21 6.16
CA ILE A 125 0.03 -4.30 5.33
C ILE A 125 1.44 -4.85 5.27
N ALA A 126 1.93 -5.11 4.06
CA ALA A 126 3.33 -5.44 3.80
C ALA A 126 3.99 -4.28 3.05
N LEU A 127 5.18 -3.92 3.47
CA LEU A 127 5.99 -2.89 2.84
C LEU A 127 7.21 -3.54 2.19
N THR A 128 7.38 -3.31 0.88
CA THR A 128 8.54 -3.76 0.12
C THR A 128 9.41 -2.59 -0.27
N ILE A 129 10.67 -2.87 -0.59
CA ILE A 129 11.60 -1.84 -1.04
C ILE A 129 12.18 -2.21 -2.41
N ALA A 130 12.37 -1.19 -3.25
CA ALA A 130 12.97 -1.31 -4.56
C ALA A 130 13.94 -0.15 -4.82
N SER A 131 14.98 -0.41 -5.60
CA SER A 131 15.97 0.58 -6.00
C SER A 131 16.50 0.32 -7.41
N LEU A 132 17.18 1.29 -7.98
CA LEU A 132 18.13 1.11 -9.06
C LEU A 132 19.46 0.57 -8.49
N PRO A 133 20.43 0.17 -9.33
CA PRO A 133 21.78 -0.17 -8.86
C PRO A 133 22.35 0.92 -7.95
N ASP A 134 23.27 0.52 -7.07
CA ASP A 134 23.89 1.41 -6.07
C ASP A 134 22.90 2.10 -5.10
N SER A 135 21.74 1.47 -4.90
CA SER A 135 20.65 2.01 -4.05
C SER A 135 20.11 3.36 -4.50
N LEU A 136 20.27 3.69 -5.77
CA LEU A 136 19.73 4.93 -6.35
C LEU A 136 18.22 4.86 -6.53
N LEU A 137 17.60 6.03 -6.63
CA LEU A 137 16.18 6.18 -6.94
C LEU A 137 16.01 7.24 -8.03
N PRO A 138 14.94 7.17 -8.84
CA PRO A 138 14.60 8.22 -9.78
C PRO A 138 14.42 9.56 -9.04
N LYS A 139 14.64 10.67 -9.78
CA LYS A 139 14.65 12.02 -9.19
C LYS A 139 13.46 12.88 -9.58
N THR A 140 12.86 12.64 -10.75
CA THR A 140 11.67 13.38 -11.17
C THR A 140 10.40 12.70 -10.69
N GLU A 141 9.35 13.45 -10.46
CA GLU A 141 8.06 12.89 -9.98
C GLU A 141 7.48 11.88 -10.97
N SER A 142 7.57 12.16 -12.29
CA SER A 142 7.12 11.26 -13.35
C SER A 142 7.89 9.94 -13.37
N ASP A 143 9.23 10.01 -13.31
CA ASP A 143 10.05 8.79 -13.31
C ASP A 143 9.85 7.98 -12.02
N CYS A 144 9.67 8.67 -10.90
CA CYS A 144 9.34 8.02 -9.62
C CYS A 144 7.99 7.29 -9.70
N LEU A 145 6.98 7.88 -10.32
CA LEU A 145 5.67 7.23 -10.47
C LEU A 145 5.76 6.00 -11.37
N LEU A 146 6.48 6.10 -12.50
CA LEU A 146 6.71 4.96 -13.38
C LEU A 146 7.47 3.84 -12.66
N PHE A 147 8.53 4.19 -11.94
CA PHE A 147 9.31 3.23 -11.14
C PHE A 147 8.46 2.60 -10.04
N ALA A 148 7.69 3.39 -9.28
CA ALA A 148 6.80 2.90 -8.24
C ALA A 148 5.75 1.93 -8.79
N THR A 149 5.23 2.19 -10.00
CA THR A 149 4.29 1.30 -10.68
C THR A 149 4.93 -0.07 -10.97
N LYS A 150 6.15 -0.06 -11.51
CA LYS A 150 6.92 -1.29 -11.79
C LYS A 150 7.28 -2.04 -10.49
N ALA A 151 7.76 -1.31 -9.48
CA ALA A 151 8.11 -1.88 -8.18
C ALA A 151 6.90 -2.52 -7.48
N TYR A 152 5.75 -1.87 -7.52
CA TYR A 152 4.50 -2.41 -6.99
C TYR A 152 4.09 -3.70 -7.70
N ALA A 153 4.12 -3.72 -9.05
CA ALA A 153 3.78 -4.90 -9.83
C ALA A 153 4.67 -6.09 -9.47
N LEU A 154 5.98 -5.86 -9.42
CA LEU A 154 6.94 -6.91 -9.07
C LEU A 154 6.71 -7.41 -7.64
N SER A 155 6.44 -6.50 -6.71
CA SER A 155 6.13 -6.85 -5.32
C SER A 155 4.89 -7.75 -5.22
N VAL A 156 3.80 -7.36 -5.88
CA VAL A 156 2.56 -8.16 -5.92
C VAL A 156 2.82 -9.54 -6.53
N HIS A 157 3.48 -9.57 -7.69
CA HIS A 157 3.79 -10.81 -8.38
C HIS A 157 4.66 -11.76 -7.54
N SER A 158 5.63 -11.21 -6.82
CA SER A 158 6.56 -12.00 -6.01
C SER A 158 5.94 -12.49 -4.71
N ILE A 159 5.11 -11.70 -4.05
CA ILE A 159 4.51 -12.04 -2.76
C ILE A 159 3.29 -12.96 -2.93
N GLN A 160 2.44 -12.72 -3.92
CA GLN A 160 1.16 -13.43 -4.08
C GLN A 160 1.28 -14.96 -4.09
N PRO A 161 2.29 -15.59 -4.74
CA PRO A 161 2.43 -17.06 -4.74
C PRO A 161 2.72 -17.66 -3.35
N ALA A 162 3.26 -16.86 -2.42
CA ALA A 162 3.57 -17.30 -1.06
C ALA A 162 2.41 -17.10 -0.09
N LEU A 163 1.35 -16.39 -0.52
CA LEU A 163 0.20 -16.05 0.30
C LEU A 163 -0.98 -17.00 0.06
N ASP A 164 -1.64 -17.39 1.15
CA ASP A 164 -2.96 -18.02 1.11
C ASP A 164 -4.11 -17.00 1.04
N PHE A 165 -3.78 -15.72 1.08
CA PHE A 165 -4.72 -14.60 1.15
C PHE A 165 -4.56 -13.69 -0.05
N PRO A 166 -5.66 -13.09 -0.57
CA PRO A 166 -5.59 -12.21 -1.72
C PRO A 166 -4.93 -10.87 -1.40
N ILE A 167 -4.16 -10.35 -2.35
CA ILE A 167 -3.70 -8.96 -2.33
C ILE A 167 -4.80 -8.06 -2.88
N SER A 168 -5.12 -6.98 -2.15
CA SER A 168 -5.99 -5.92 -2.63
C SER A 168 -5.20 -5.03 -3.60
N ILE A 169 -5.47 -5.19 -4.89
CA ILE A 169 -4.78 -4.41 -5.91
C ILE A 169 -5.29 -2.97 -5.91
N LYS A 170 -4.35 -2.03 -5.83
CA LYS A 170 -4.62 -0.60 -5.93
C LYS A 170 -3.72 0.01 -7.00
N ALA A 171 -4.20 1.04 -7.67
CA ALA A 171 -3.34 1.81 -8.57
C ALA A 171 -2.18 2.40 -7.75
N PRO A 172 -0.92 2.16 -8.14
CA PRO A 172 0.21 2.75 -7.46
C PRO A 172 0.20 4.27 -7.56
N ALA A 173 0.47 4.94 -6.45
CA ALA A 173 0.57 6.39 -6.40
C ALA A 173 1.69 6.81 -5.44
N LEU A 174 2.29 7.97 -5.67
CA LEU A 174 3.38 8.45 -4.82
C LEU A 174 2.90 8.87 -3.42
N ASP A 175 1.59 9.05 -3.23
CA ASP A 175 0.93 9.30 -1.94
C ASP A 175 0.29 8.05 -1.33
N SER A 176 0.57 6.86 -1.89
CA SER A 176 0.07 5.61 -1.33
C SER A 176 0.42 5.51 0.15
N SER A 177 -0.56 5.21 0.96
CA SER A 177 -0.47 5.33 2.41
C SER A 177 -1.32 4.27 3.10
N PHE A 178 -1.02 4.04 4.36
CA PHE A 178 -1.81 3.21 5.26
C PHE A 178 -2.18 3.99 6.53
N LEU A 179 -3.14 3.49 7.28
CA LEU A 179 -3.49 4.01 8.59
C LEU A 179 -2.63 3.33 9.66
N GLN A 180 -2.05 4.11 10.56
CA GLN A 180 -1.29 3.53 11.68
C GLN A 180 -2.20 2.63 12.50
N SER A 181 -1.73 1.41 12.73
CA SER A 181 -2.43 0.35 13.41
C SER A 181 -1.85 0.08 14.80
N TYR A 182 -2.46 -0.85 15.50
CA TYR A 182 -1.89 -1.57 16.63
C TYR A 182 -1.56 -2.99 16.23
N ASP A 183 -0.32 -3.37 16.40
CA ASP A 183 0.17 -4.73 16.24
C ASP A 183 1.27 -4.99 17.29
N PRO A 184 1.06 -5.89 18.25
CA PRO A 184 2.05 -6.15 19.30
C PRO A 184 3.31 -6.87 18.78
N ALA A 185 3.22 -7.51 17.62
CA ALA A 185 4.30 -8.30 17.02
C ALA A 185 4.45 -8.04 15.51
N PRO A 186 4.66 -6.78 15.08
CA PRO A 186 4.88 -6.50 13.67
C PRO A 186 6.21 -7.14 13.22
N TYR A 187 6.24 -7.68 12.01
CA TYR A 187 7.51 -8.02 11.38
C TYR A 187 8.22 -6.74 10.95
N TYR A 188 9.51 -6.65 11.21
CA TYR A 188 10.35 -5.54 10.78
C TYR A 188 11.80 -5.99 10.59
N ASN A 189 12.32 -5.77 9.39
CA ASN A 189 13.68 -6.04 9.00
C ASN A 189 14.33 -4.78 8.40
N PRO A 190 15.14 -4.01 9.16
CA PRO A 190 15.79 -2.82 8.66
C PRO A 190 16.88 -3.12 7.60
N ASP A 191 17.44 -4.32 7.60
CA ASP A 191 18.51 -4.77 6.70
C ASP A 191 17.96 -5.52 5.47
N VAL A 192 16.79 -5.13 5.01
CA VAL A 192 16.11 -5.74 3.87
C VAL A 192 16.89 -5.56 2.56
N LEU A 193 16.83 -6.58 1.72
CA LEU A 193 17.38 -6.51 0.36
C LEU A 193 16.33 -5.91 -0.59
N PRO A 194 16.63 -4.80 -1.30
CA PRO A 194 15.68 -4.22 -2.25
C PRO A 194 15.50 -5.09 -3.50
N PHE A 195 14.37 -4.95 -4.19
CA PHE A 195 14.29 -5.30 -5.61
C PHE A 195 15.19 -4.34 -6.39
N VAL A 196 16.21 -4.84 -7.07
CA VAL A 196 17.10 -4.00 -7.88
C VAL A 196 16.67 -4.10 -9.34
N PHE A 197 16.38 -2.96 -9.96
CA PHE A 197 16.07 -2.85 -11.37
C PHE A 197 17.30 -2.36 -12.12
N GLU A 198 17.94 -3.23 -12.88
CA GLU A 198 19.14 -2.87 -13.65
C GLU A 198 18.85 -1.82 -14.72
N GLN A 199 17.66 -1.91 -15.37
CA GLN A 199 17.15 -0.88 -16.26
C GLN A 199 15.63 -0.70 -16.07
N PRO A 200 15.14 0.56 -15.99
CA PRO A 200 13.71 0.81 -15.84
C PRO A 200 12.85 0.29 -17.01
N GLU A 201 13.46 0.11 -18.18
CA GLU A 201 12.79 -0.23 -19.44
C GLU A 201 12.60 -1.74 -19.64
N GLU A 202 13.36 -2.60 -18.95
CA GLU A 202 13.38 -4.05 -19.19
C GLU A 202 12.27 -4.83 -18.47
N ILE A 203 11.44 -4.17 -17.67
CA ILE A 203 10.36 -4.87 -16.97
C ILE A 203 9.18 -4.99 -17.90
N ASP A 204 9.04 -6.16 -18.52
CA ASP A 204 7.82 -6.54 -19.22
C ASP A 204 6.70 -6.80 -18.20
N ILE A 205 5.97 -5.73 -17.88
CA ILE A 205 4.85 -5.78 -16.93
C ILE A 205 3.76 -6.71 -17.44
N GLN A 206 3.53 -6.79 -18.76
CA GLN A 206 2.56 -7.71 -19.33
C GLN A 206 2.98 -9.15 -19.05
N ARG A 207 4.28 -9.46 -19.14
CA ARG A 207 4.82 -10.77 -18.78
C ARG A 207 4.73 -11.05 -17.28
N LEU A 208 5.00 -10.07 -16.42
CA LEU A 208 4.81 -10.20 -14.98
C LEU A 208 3.33 -10.45 -14.60
N CYS A 209 2.42 -9.77 -15.28
CA CYS A 209 0.98 -9.96 -15.07
C CYS A 209 0.44 -11.23 -15.76
N ALA A 210 1.04 -11.66 -16.89
CA ALA A 210 0.61 -12.83 -17.64
C ALA A 210 1.18 -14.16 -17.10
N THR A 211 2.31 -14.14 -16.41
CA THR A 211 2.90 -15.34 -15.86
C THR A 211 2.14 -15.80 -14.61
N LYS A 212 1.24 -16.73 -14.88
CA LYS A 212 0.54 -17.59 -13.92
C LYS A 212 -0.75 -17.05 -13.33
N THR A 213 -1.72 -17.07 -14.11
CA THR A 213 -3.05 -17.57 -13.89
C THR A 213 -3.11 -18.98 -13.23
N ASN A 214 -2.11 -19.41 -12.54
CA ASN A 214 -2.18 -20.64 -11.77
C ASN A 214 -2.74 -20.34 -10.37
N ARG A 215 -4.08 -20.07 -10.40
CA ARG A 215 -5.07 -20.65 -9.50
C ARG A 215 -4.66 -20.68 -8.03
N SER A 216 -4.92 -19.60 -7.34
CA SER A 216 -5.35 -19.76 -5.97
C SER A 216 -6.88 -19.95 -5.99
N PRO A 217 -7.40 -21.10 -5.55
CA PRO A 217 -8.85 -21.33 -5.47
C PRO A 217 -9.59 -20.33 -4.57
N LEU A 218 -8.85 -19.54 -3.79
CA LEU A 218 -9.35 -18.56 -2.83
C LEU A 218 -9.93 -17.30 -3.46
N TYR A 219 -9.56 -16.98 -4.72
CA TYR A 219 -10.11 -15.82 -5.43
C TYR A 219 -11.57 -15.98 -5.83
N ASP A 220 -12.02 -17.21 -6.03
CA ASP A 220 -13.38 -17.51 -6.48
C ASP A 220 -14.41 -17.51 -5.33
N MET A 221 -13.97 -17.33 -4.09
CA MET A 221 -14.82 -17.60 -2.91
C MET A 221 -15.29 -16.36 -2.15
N LYS A 222 -14.97 -15.14 -2.57
CA LYS A 222 -15.38 -13.94 -1.79
C LYS A 222 -16.32 -13.02 -2.57
N PRO A 223 -17.41 -12.57 -1.92
CA PRO A 223 -18.29 -11.55 -2.50
C PRO A 223 -17.50 -10.28 -2.80
N GLY A 224 -17.58 -9.78 -4.03
CA GLY A 224 -16.88 -8.56 -4.47
C GLY A 224 -15.68 -8.79 -5.38
N TYR A 225 -15.18 -10.02 -5.50
CA TYR A 225 -14.22 -10.41 -6.54
C TYR A 225 -14.91 -11.40 -7.48
N GLU A 226 -15.51 -10.89 -8.54
CA GLU A 226 -16.36 -11.72 -9.42
C GLU A 226 -15.61 -12.81 -10.16
N SER A 227 -14.33 -12.68 -10.38
CA SER A 227 -13.44 -13.76 -10.84
C SER A 227 -11.99 -13.28 -10.91
N TYR A 228 -11.04 -14.21 -10.93
CA TYR A 228 -9.64 -13.94 -11.22
C TYR A 228 -9.46 -13.21 -12.58
N ALA A 229 -10.30 -13.53 -13.57
CA ALA A 229 -10.29 -12.87 -14.86
C ALA A 229 -10.65 -11.38 -14.76
N THR A 230 -11.63 -11.02 -13.92
CA THR A 230 -12.00 -9.62 -13.63
C THR A 230 -10.85 -8.90 -12.90
N PHE A 231 -10.23 -9.56 -11.92
CA PHE A 231 -9.07 -9.05 -11.22
C PHE A 231 -7.90 -8.77 -12.18
N THR A 232 -7.54 -9.72 -13.02
CA THR A 232 -6.47 -9.57 -14.03
C THR A 232 -6.79 -8.46 -15.01
N LYS A 233 -8.05 -8.33 -15.42
CA LYS A 233 -8.51 -7.27 -16.33
C LYS A 233 -8.39 -5.88 -15.68
N VAL A 234 -8.85 -5.73 -14.44
CA VAL A 234 -8.74 -4.49 -13.67
C VAL A 234 -7.28 -4.13 -13.41
N PHE A 235 -6.47 -5.10 -13.01
CA PHE A 235 -5.03 -4.92 -12.80
C PHE A 235 -4.33 -4.48 -14.08
N ASN A 236 -4.53 -5.19 -15.19
CA ASN A 236 -3.93 -4.83 -16.47
C ASN A 236 -4.40 -3.48 -16.98
N ALA A 237 -5.68 -3.12 -16.78
CA ALA A 237 -6.20 -1.81 -17.14
C ALA A 237 -5.57 -0.70 -16.29
N ALA A 238 -5.44 -0.90 -14.97
CA ALA A 238 -4.79 0.06 -14.08
C ALA A 238 -3.31 0.25 -14.44
N PHE A 239 -2.61 -0.85 -14.76
CA PHE A 239 -1.22 -0.80 -15.21
C PHE A 239 -1.03 -0.14 -16.56
N SER A 240 -1.88 -0.49 -17.54
CA SER A 240 -1.84 0.12 -18.89
C SER A 240 -2.09 1.63 -18.80
N ARG A 241 -3.00 2.07 -17.92
CA ARG A 241 -3.24 3.51 -17.67
C ARG A 241 -2.05 4.19 -17.02
N ALA A 242 -1.42 3.56 -16.05
CA ALA A 242 -0.23 4.11 -15.38
C ALA A 242 0.98 4.20 -16.31
N LEU A 243 1.07 3.33 -17.34
CA LEU A 243 2.14 3.35 -18.34
C LEU A 243 1.91 4.33 -19.50
N ASN A 244 0.64 4.63 -19.82
CA ASN A 244 0.26 5.53 -20.92
C ASN A 244 0.05 6.97 -20.42
N PHE A 245 0.98 7.47 -19.62
CA PHE A 245 0.99 8.87 -19.21
C PHE A 245 1.09 9.78 -20.45
N GLY A 246 0.02 10.51 -20.74
CA GLY A 246 -0.06 11.48 -21.83
C GLY A 246 -1.18 11.29 -22.86
N THR A 247 -1.86 10.15 -22.85
CA THR A 247 -3.09 9.99 -23.65
C THR A 247 -4.31 10.49 -22.82
N PRO A 248 -5.14 11.38 -23.37
CA PRO A 248 -6.39 11.76 -22.72
C PRO A 248 -7.24 10.49 -22.48
N LEU A 249 -7.80 10.37 -21.29
CA LEU A 249 -8.81 9.35 -21.01
C LEU A 249 -9.99 9.61 -21.94
N ASP A 250 -10.30 8.67 -22.81
CA ASP A 250 -11.58 8.72 -23.53
C ASP A 250 -12.71 8.69 -22.49
N ASN A 251 -13.63 9.65 -22.60
CA ASN A 251 -14.75 9.84 -21.67
C ASN A 251 -15.69 8.63 -21.55
N ASN A 252 -15.48 7.58 -22.33
CA ASN A 252 -16.28 6.34 -22.31
C ASN A 252 -15.76 5.30 -21.29
N ASP A 253 -14.62 5.54 -20.65
CA ASP A 253 -14.04 4.60 -19.66
C ASP A 253 -14.40 4.92 -18.21
N SER A 254 -15.22 5.95 -17.97
CA SER A 254 -15.61 6.39 -16.63
C SER A 254 -16.48 5.38 -15.87
N ASP A 255 -17.15 4.47 -16.57
CA ASP A 255 -18.05 3.50 -15.96
C ASP A 255 -17.36 2.24 -15.40
N ALA A 256 -16.06 2.10 -15.64
CA ALA A 256 -15.29 0.91 -15.20
C ALA A 256 -14.61 1.09 -13.82
N ILE A 257 -14.79 2.23 -13.16
CA ILE A 257 -14.10 2.55 -11.88
C ILE A 257 -15.05 2.58 -10.67
N ILE A 258 -16.34 2.34 -10.88
CA ILE A 258 -17.30 2.25 -9.78
C ILE A 258 -17.78 0.80 -9.66
N VAL A 259 -17.02 -0.02 -8.97
CA VAL A 259 -17.51 -1.11 -8.11
C VAL A 259 -16.51 -1.31 -6.98
#